data_ac4e518ccad0d66b748568b29f140b0b
#
_entry.id   ac4e518ccad0d66b748568b29f140b0b
#
_cell.length_a   1.000
_cell.length_b   1.000
_cell.length_c   1.000
_cell.angle_alpha   90.00
_cell.angle_beta   90.00
_cell.angle_gamma   90.00
#
_symmetry.space_group_name_H-M   'P 1'
#
loop_
_entity.id
_entity.type
_entity.pdbx_description
1 polymer ?
#
loop_
_entity_poly.entity_id
_entity_poly.type
_entity_poly.pdbx_seq_one_letter_code
_entity_poly.pdbx_strand_id
1 'polypeptide(L)'
;MSQNTSSATQSAPSTPSSERLPWAGLLALAMTGFICILTETIPAGLLLQIGEGLGVSEALAGQLVTLYALGSLLAAIPLTTVTRGWRRRPLLLMCILGFLIFNTVTTFSSNYILTLTARFFAGVSAGVLWGMIAGYARRMVPESLKGRAMAVAMVGTPLALALGVPAGTLLGTLVGWRSIFGFMSLLALMLIAWVFWKLPDYPGEAPDKRLPLYKVFVIPGVRPVLFVVLVWVLAHNILYTYIAPYLTQAGLTQRVDLVLLVFGITALVGIWVIGILIDRKLRPLVLISLAAFALSSIVLGISSSQPIVIYLVVGVWGFTFGGAATLLQTAVAETAGESADVAQSMLVTAWNLAIGGGGVIGGILIETLGVRSFPWVMFILLILALLVAWRAKDYGFPSRKR
;
A
#
# COMPACT_ATOMS: atom_id res chain seq x y z
N MET A 1 48.20 -60.84 -4.93
CA MET A 1 48.32 -59.52 -5.58
C MET A 1 47.07 -59.35 -6.45
N SER A 2 46.11 -58.62 -5.97
CA SER A 2 44.93 -58.29 -6.71
C SER A 2 44.68 -56.78 -6.52
N GLN A 3 44.90 -56.02 -7.59
CA GLN A 3 44.73 -54.55 -7.61
C GLN A 3 43.24 -54.23 -7.83
N ASN A 4 42.63 -53.59 -6.85
CA ASN A 4 41.34 -52.97 -6.96
C ASN A 4 41.50 -51.58 -7.56
N THR A 5 41.14 -51.40 -8.84
CA THR A 5 41.00 -50.09 -9.48
C THR A 5 39.62 -49.53 -9.18
N SER A 6 39.55 -48.62 -8.23
CA SER A 6 38.37 -47.81 -7.95
C SER A 6 38.22 -46.75 -9.05
N SER A 7 37.23 -46.91 -9.92
CA SER A 7 36.80 -45.90 -10.91
C SER A 7 36.05 -44.81 -10.19
N ALA A 8 36.70 -43.66 -9.99
CA ALA A 8 36.04 -42.42 -9.56
C ALA A 8 35.11 -41.92 -10.68
N THR A 9 33.80 -42.03 -10.48
CA THR A 9 32.79 -41.41 -11.31
C THR A 9 32.88 -39.90 -11.13
N GLN A 10 33.50 -39.18 -12.07
CA GLN A 10 33.44 -37.74 -12.16
C GLN A 10 32.01 -37.34 -12.44
N SER A 11 31.33 -36.77 -11.44
CA SER A 11 30.07 -36.07 -11.60
C SER A 11 30.26 -34.91 -12.57
N ALA A 12 29.56 -34.93 -13.71
CA ALA A 12 29.55 -33.85 -14.67
C ALA A 12 29.17 -32.53 -13.98
N PRO A 13 29.82 -31.39 -14.33
CA PRO A 13 29.47 -30.11 -13.76
C PRO A 13 28.01 -29.78 -14.15
N SER A 14 27.17 -29.64 -13.15
CA SER A 14 25.80 -29.12 -13.34
C SER A 14 25.88 -27.78 -14.04
N THR A 15 25.37 -27.70 -15.25
CA THR A 15 25.18 -26.43 -15.99
C THR A 15 24.53 -25.42 -15.08
N PRO A 16 25.08 -24.19 -14.94
CA PRO A 16 24.45 -23.16 -14.13
C PRO A 16 23.08 -22.86 -14.75
N SER A 17 22.03 -23.21 -14.01
CA SER A 17 20.67 -22.81 -14.35
C SER A 17 20.67 -21.30 -14.53
N SER A 18 20.23 -20.82 -15.69
CA SER A 18 20.28 -19.42 -16.07
C SER A 18 19.74 -18.53 -14.94
N GLU A 19 20.61 -17.66 -14.38
CA GLU A 19 20.26 -16.64 -13.37
C GLU A 19 19.32 -15.56 -13.96
N ARG A 20 18.28 -15.97 -14.64
CA ARG A 20 17.33 -15.04 -15.29
C ARG A 20 16.07 -14.92 -14.44
N LEU A 21 15.64 -13.67 -14.24
CA LEU A 21 14.36 -13.39 -13.61
C LEU A 21 13.20 -13.92 -14.46
N PRO A 22 12.21 -14.60 -13.87
CA PRO A 22 10.99 -15.03 -14.57
C PRO A 22 10.03 -13.84 -14.75
N TRP A 23 10.39 -12.93 -15.66
CA TRP A 23 9.71 -11.65 -15.86
C TRP A 23 8.20 -11.78 -16.01
N ALA A 24 7.72 -12.75 -16.80
CA ALA A 24 6.29 -12.91 -17.04
C ALA A 24 5.50 -13.18 -15.73
N GLY A 25 6.05 -13.99 -14.83
CA GLY A 25 5.42 -14.26 -13.55
C GLY A 25 5.55 -13.08 -12.57
N LEU A 26 6.72 -12.44 -12.51
CA LEU A 26 6.95 -11.29 -11.62
C LEU A 26 6.11 -10.07 -12.03
N LEU A 27 5.95 -9.81 -13.34
CA LEU A 27 5.08 -8.76 -13.84
C LEU A 27 3.60 -9.07 -13.61
N ALA A 28 3.19 -10.34 -13.62
CA ALA A 28 1.82 -10.71 -13.22
C ALA A 28 1.58 -10.40 -11.73
N LEU A 29 2.56 -10.64 -10.85
CA LEU A 29 2.47 -10.23 -9.44
C LEU A 29 2.46 -8.71 -9.29
N ALA A 30 3.26 -7.99 -10.05
CA ALA A 30 3.25 -6.52 -10.09
C ALA A 30 1.88 -5.97 -10.54
N MET A 31 1.28 -6.55 -11.60
CA MET A 31 -0.06 -6.19 -12.07
C MET A 31 -1.12 -6.52 -11.01
N THR A 32 -0.95 -7.59 -10.25
CA THR A 32 -1.85 -7.91 -9.13
C THR A 32 -1.81 -6.82 -8.06
N GLY A 33 -0.61 -6.37 -7.65
CA GLY A 33 -0.44 -5.24 -6.73
C GLY A 33 -0.98 -3.93 -7.30
N PHE A 34 -0.79 -3.69 -8.60
CA PHE A 34 -1.32 -2.52 -9.30
C PHE A 34 -2.85 -2.46 -9.23
N ILE A 35 -3.55 -3.55 -9.59
CA ILE A 35 -5.02 -3.62 -9.54
C ILE A 35 -5.52 -3.48 -8.10
N CYS A 36 -4.83 -4.10 -7.13
CA CYS A 36 -5.18 -4.02 -5.72
C CYS A 36 -5.17 -2.56 -5.22
N ILE A 37 -4.07 -1.84 -5.44
CA ILE A 37 -3.93 -0.44 -5.04
C ILE A 37 -4.88 0.47 -5.83
N LEU A 38 -5.02 0.27 -7.12
CA LEU A 38 -5.95 1.05 -7.92
C LEU A 38 -7.40 0.87 -7.43
N THR A 39 -7.80 -0.38 -7.16
CA THR A 39 -9.12 -0.67 -6.58
C THR A 39 -9.31 0.05 -5.24
N GLU A 40 -8.28 0.11 -4.39
CA GLU A 40 -8.33 0.78 -3.09
C GLU A 40 -8.50 2.30 -3.21
N THR A 41 -7.68 2.93 -4.06
CA THR A 41 -7.41 4.36 -4.01
C THR A 41 -8.20 5.19 -5.02
N ILE A 42 -8.69 4.60 -6.11
CA ILE A 42 -9.44 5.33 -7.16
C ILE A 42 -10.67 6.07 -6.63
N PRO A 43 -11.41 5.59 -5.61
CA PRO A 43 -12.54 6.34 -5.07
C PRO A 43 -12.16 7.74 -4.54
N ALA A 44 -10.94 7.94 -4.04
CA ALA A 44 -10.49 9.25 -3.56
C ALA A 44 -10.40 10.28 -4.70
N GLY A 45 -9.91 9.86 -5.87
CA GLY A 45 -9.84 10.73 -7.06
C GLY A 45 -11.20 11.02 -7.71
N LEU A 46 -12.18 10.14 -7.52
CA LEU A 46 -13.52 10.21 -8.12
C LEU A 46 -14.62 10.45 -7.07
N LEU A 47 -14.27 10.92 -5.89
CA LEU A 47 -15.16 10.97 -4.72
C LEU A 47 -16.42 11.80 -4.97
N LEU A 48 -16.27 12.95 -5.62
CA LEU A 48 -17.41 13.84 -5.94
C LEU A 48 -18.39 13.15 -6.90
N GLN A 49 -17.88 12.55 -7.99
CA GLN A 49 -18.71 11.86 -8.97
C GLN A 49 -19.39 10.61 -8.38
N ILE A 50 -18.72 9.92 -7.47
CA ILE A 50 -19.27 8.75 -6.76
C ILE A 50 -20.39 9.20 -5.82
N GLY A 51 -20.18 10.27 -5.05
CA GLY A 51 -21.18 10.83 -4.15
C GLY A 51 -22.44 11.25 -4.90
N GLU A 52 -22.28 12.01 -5.98
CA GLU A 52 -23.36 12.44 -6.87
C GLU A 52 -24.07 11.22 -7.50
N GLY A 53 -23.32 10.28 -8.06
CA GLY A 53 -23.85 9.09 -8.76
C GLY A 53 -24.54 8.07 -7.86
N LEU A 54 -24.28 8.08 -6.54
CA LEU A 54 -24.94 7.25 -5.52
C LEU A 54 -25.95 8.05 -4.67
N GLY A 55 -26.05 9.36 -4.86
CA GLY A 55 -26.96 10.25 -4.10
C GLY A 55 -26.60 10.34 -2.61
N VAL A 56 -25.31 10.37 -2.28
CA VAL A 56 -24.80 10.41 -0.89
C VAL A 56 -23.82 11.56 -0.69
N SER A 57 -23.61 11.95 0.58
CA SER A 57 -22.64 12.99 0.93
C SER A 57 -21.20 12.55 0.62
N GLU A 58 -20.29 13.52 0.53
CA GLU A 58 -18.86 13.28 0.35
C GLU A 58 -18.26 12.41 1.47
N ALA A 59 -18.73 12.62 2.71
CA ALA A 59 -18.34 11.82 3.86
C ALA A 59 -18.77 10.35 3.70
N LEU A 60 -19.98 10.10 3.25
CA LEU A 60 -20.47 8.74 2.95
C LEU A 60 -19.74 8.13 1.75
N ALA A 61 -19.45 8.90 0.70
CA ALA A 61 -18.65 8.42 -0.43
C ALA A 61 -17.23 8.00 0.01
N GLY A 62 -16.61 8.72 0.95
CA GLY A 62 -15.31 8.38 1.55
C GLY A 62 -15.32 7.05 2.28
N GLN A 63 -16.46 6.57 2.81
CA GLN A 63 -16.57 5.27 3.47
C GLN A 63 -16.33 4.09 2.52
N LEU A 64 -16.35 4.31 1.20
CA LEU A 64 -15.93 3.28 0.23
C LEU A 64 -14.46 2.89 0.40
N VAL A 65 -13.58 3.83 0.76
CA VAL A 65 -12.18 3.57 1.11
C VAL A 65 -12.08 2.91 2.49
N THR A 66 -12.84 3.42 3.45
CA THR A 66 -12.89 2.88 4.82
C THR A 66 -13.30 1.41 4.84
N LEU A 67 -14.39 1.04 4.14
CA LEU A 67 -14.89 -0.34 4.12
C LEU A 67 -13.93 -1.29 3.42
N TYR A 68 -13.24 -0.83 2.37
CA TYR A 68 -12.17 -1.61 1.74
C TYR A 68 -11.02 -1.86 2.74
N ALA A 69 -10.53 -0.82 3.40
CA ALA A 69 -9.46 -0.93 4.40
C ALA A 69 -9.87 -1.82 5.58
N LEU A 70 -11.13 -1.73 6.04
CA LEU A 70 -11.68 -2.58 7.08
C LEU A 70 -11.73 -4.05 6.65
N GLY A 71 -12.18 -4.34 5.42
CA GLY A 71 -12.15 -5.68 4.85
C GLY A 71 -10.73 -6.25 4.80
N SER A 72 -9.76 -5.45 4.33
CA SER A 72 -8.35 -5.83 4.30
C SER A 72 -7.79 -6.08 5.71
N LEU A 73 -8.08 -5.21 6.66
CA LEU A 73 -7.67 -5.32 8.07
C LEU A 73 -8.17 -6.62 8.71
N LEU A 74 -9.47 -6.89 8.59
CA LEU A 74 -10.10 -8.07 9.20
C LEU A 74 -9.68 -9.38 8.54
N ALA A 75 -9.29 -9.34 7.26
CA ALA A 75 -8.81 -10.51 6.52
C ALA A 75 -7.32 -10.79 6.73
N ALA A 76 -6.49 -9.76 6.93
CA ALA A 76 -5.04 -9.84 6.87
C ALA A 76 -4.43 -10.90 7.82
N ILE A 77 -4.91 -11.02 9.06
CA ILE A 77 -4.39 -12.00 10.01
C ILE A 77 -5.20 -13.31 9.98
N PRO A 78 -6.55 -13.30 10.15
CA PRO A 78 -7.31 -14.56 10.26
C PRO A 78 -7.29 -15.37 8.96
N LEU A 79 -7.61 -14.73 7.82
CA LEU A 79 -7.69 -15.47 6.55
C LEU A 79 -6.30 -15.87 6.04
N THR A 80 -5.29 -15.03 6.19
CA THR A 80 -3.91 -15.42 5.83
C THR A 80 -3.45 -16.61 6.69
N THR A 81 -3.85 -16.68 7.95
CA THR A 81 -3.52 -17.83 8.83
C THR A 81 -4.26 -19.10 8.39
N VAL A 82 -5.57 -19.02 8.13
CA VAL A 82 -6.39 -20.19 7.70
C VAL A 82 -5.95 -20.70 6.32
N THR A 83 -5.65 -19.80 5.39
CA THR A 83 -5.28 -20.16 4.01
C THR A 83 -3.78 -20.47 3.85
N ARG A 84 -3.02 -20.46 4.91
CA ARG A 84 -1.58 -20.66 4.89
C ARG A 84 -1.15 -22.00 4.31
N GLY A 85 -1.90 -23.07 4.59
CA GLY A 85 -1.68 -24.41 4.04
C GLY A 85 -2.18 -24.59 2.62
N TRP A 86 -2.86 -23.60 2.03
CA TRP A 86 -3.45 -23.70 0.70
C TRP A 86 -2.38 -23.51 -0.39
N ARG A 87 -2.59 -24.13 -1.55
CA ARG A 87 -1.74 -23.93 -2.72
C ARG A 87 -1.79 -22.46 -3.16
N ARG A 88 -0.63 -21.92 -3.53
CA ARG A 88 -0.46 -20.48 -3.71
C ARG A 88 -1.13 -19.91 -4.95
N ARG A 89 -1.07 -20.63 -6.09
CA ARG A 89 -1.69 -20.15 -7.33
C ARG A 89 -3.22 -20.13 -7.25
N PRO A 90 -3.93 -21.19 -6.81
CA PRO A 90 -5.38 -21.13 -6.59
C PRO A 90 -5.80 -20.01 -5.64
N LEU A 91 -5.08 -19.81 -4.53
CA LEU A 91 -5.37 -18.75 -3.57
C LEU A 91 -5.22 -17.36 -4.21
N LEU A 92 -4.16 -17.13 -5.00
CA LEU A 92 -3.95 -15.89 -5.75
C LEU A 92 -5.09 -15.65 -6.75
N LEU A 93 -5.47 -16.68 -7.50
CA LEU A 93 -6.59 -16.59 -8.45
C LEU A 93 -7.92 -16.29 -7.76
N MET A 94 -8.18 -16.82 -6.57
CA MET A 94 -9.36 -16.48 -5.76
C MET A 94 -9.36 -15.00 -5.36
N CYS A 95 -8.21 -14.43 -4.96
CA CYS A 95 -8.12 -13.01 -4.63
C CYS A 95 -8.39 -12.13 -5.87
N ILE A 96 -7.82 -12.48 -7.03
CA ILE A 96 -8.04 -11.72 -8.27
C ILE A 96 -9.49 -11.87 -8.75
N LEU A 97 -10.08 -13.06 -8.60
CA LEU A 97 -11.50 -13.29 -8.86
C LEU A 97 -12.38 -12.42 -7.95
N GLY A 98 -12.00 -12.24 -6.68
CA GLY A 98 -12.66 -11.31 -5.78
C GLY A 98 -12.62 -9.88 -6.32
N PHE A 99 -11.48 -9.38 -6.81
CA PHE A 99 -11.43 -8.06 -7.46
C PHE A 99 -12.32 -8.00 -8.71
N LEU A 100 -12.31 -9.03 -9.55
CA LEU A 100 -13.18 -9.10 -10.73
C LEU A 100 -14.66 -8.98 -10.33
N ILE A 101 -15.12 -9.80 -9.39
CA ILE A 101 -16.52 -9.82 -8.96
C ILE A 101 -16.93 -8.50 -8.33
N PHE A 102 -16.19 -8.02 -7.34
CA PHE A 102 -16.60 -6.87 -6.54
C PHE A 102 -16.39 -5.52 -7.25
N ASN A 103 -15.41 -5.39 -8.16
CA ASN A 103 -15.34 -4.26 -9.06
C ASN A 103 -16.49 -4.28 -10.08
N THR A 104 -16.88 -5.47 -10.59
CA THR A 104 -18.03 -5.61 -11.47
C THR A 104 -19.34 -5.23 -10.75
N VAL A 105 -19.53 -5.67 -9.51
CA VAL A 105 -20.69 -5.23 -8.69
C VAL A 105 -20.67 -3.71 -8.53
N THR A 106 -19.52 -3.10 -8.23
CA THR A 106 -19.37 -1.64 -8.10
C THR A 106 -19.69 -0.91 -9.41
N THR A 107 -19.34 -1.49 -10.56
CA THR A 107 -19.64 -0.93 -11.90
C THR A 107 -21.14 -0.78 -12.13
N PHE A 108 -21.94 -1.81 -11.79
CA PHE A 108 -23.36 -1.85 -12.09
C PHE A 108 -24.26 -1.37 -10.95
N SER A 109 -23.72 -1.23 -9.74
CA SER A 109 -24.50 -0.86 -8.56
C SER A 109 -24.91 0.61 -8.61
N SER A 110 -26.22 0.85 -8.39
CA SER A 110 -26.79 2.15 -8.04
C SER A 110 -27.16 2.27 -6.56
N ASN A 111 -26.97 1.19 -5.79
CA ASN A 111 -27.28 1.14 -4.37
C ASN A 111 -26.00 1.33 -3.54
N TYR A 112 -26.01 2.32 -2.64
CA TYR A 112 -24.87 2.65 -1.80
C TYR A 112 -24.44 1.48 -0.90
N ILE A 113 -25.38 0.80 -0.24
CA ILE A 113 -25.08 -0.32 0.67
C ILE A 113 -24.48 -1.51 -0.09
N LEU A 114 -25.01 -1.82 -1.28
CA LEU A 114 -24.44 -2.88 -2.11
C LEU A 114 -23.01 -2.53 -2.55
N THR A 115 -22.79 -1.26 -2.92
CA THR A 115 -21.45 -0.77 -3.27
C THR A 115 -20.50 -0.86 -2.08
N LEU A 116 -20.90 -0.44 -0.88
CA LEU A 116 -20.10 -0.60 0.35
C LEU A 116 -19.75 -2.06 0.63
N THR A 117 -20.73 -2.96 0.50
CA THR A 117 -20.52 -4.40 0.69
C THR A 117 -19.51 -4.96 -0.31
N ALA A 118 -19.61 -4.56 -1.58
CA ALA A 118 -18.64 -4.94 -2.60
C ALA A 118 -17.23 -4.41 -2.28
N ARG A 119 -17.12 -3.18 -1.80
CA ARG A 119 -15.84 -2.60 -1.36
C ARG A 119 -15.22 -3.36 -0.19
N PHE A 120 -16.02 -3.73 0.80
CA PHE A 120 -15.58 -4.55 1.93
C PHE A 120 -14.98 -5.89 1.47
N PHE A 121 -15.67 -6.63 0.62
CA PHE A 121 -15.16 -7.92 0.13
C PHE A 121 -13.99 -7.79 -0.85
N ALA A 122 -13.92 -6.72 -1.64
CA ALA A 122 -12.71 -6.40 -2.41
C ALA A 122 -11.52 -6.18 -1.46
N GLY A 123 -11.73 -5.50 -0.34
CA GLY A 123 -10.75 -5.34 0.73
C GLY A 123 -10.33 -6.67 1.36
N VAL A 124 -11.27 -7.57 1.62
CA VAL A 124 -10.96 -8.95 2.10
C VAL A 124 -9.99 -9.65 1.15
N SER A 125 -10.24 -9.56 -0.15
CA SER A 125 -9.34 -10.13 -1.18
C SER A 125 -7.94 -9.50 -1.13
N ALA A 126 -7.86 -8.20 -0.92
CA ALA A 126 -6.61 -7.45 -0.77
C ALA A 126 -5.80 -7.88 0.47
N GLY A 127 -6.47 -8.04 1.61
CA GLY A 127 -5.81 -8.44 2.86
C GLY A 127 -5.11 -9.79 2.76
N VAL A 128 -5.74 -10.77 2.09
CA VAL A 128 -5.13 -12.07 1.81
C VAL A 128 -3.99 -11.93 0.80
N LEU A 129 -4.18 -11.13 -0.24
CA LEU A 129 -3.21 -10.91 -1.32
C LEU A 129 -1.88 -10.37 -0.82
N TRP A 130 -1.90 -9.31 -0.01
CA TRP A 130 -0.69 -8.69 0.51
C TRP A 130 0.17 -9.64 1.34
N GLY A 131 -0.46 -10.60 2.02
CA GLY A 131 0.24 -11.63 2.78
C GLY A 131 1.04 -12.62 1.94
N MET A 132 0.88 -12.62 0.60
CA MET A 132 1.51 -13.66 -0.22
C MET A 132 2.34 -13.16 -1.41
N ILE A 133 2.20 -11.92 -1.91
CA ILE A 133 2.94 -11.44 -3.10
C ILE A 133 4.45 -11.58 -2.92
N ALA A 134 4.99 -11.07 -1.80
CA ALA A 134 6.42 -11.10 -1.52
C ALA A 134 6.96 -12.53 -1.40
N GLY A 135 6.26 -13.39 -0.65
CA GLY A 135 6.62 -14.80 -0.50
C GLY A 135 6.55 -15.57 -1.82
N TYR A 136 5.58 -15.24 -2.66
CA TYR A 136 5.44 -15.84 -3.99
C TYR A 136 6.62 -15.48 -4.90
N ALA A 137 6.98 -14.20 -4.99
CA ALA A 137 8.10 -13.71 -5.80
C ALA A 137 9.43 -14.36 -5.37
N ARG A 138 9.66 -14.49 -4.06
CA ARG A 138 10.87 -15.14 -3.51
C ARG A 138 10.99 -16.63 -3.86
N ARG A 139 9.87 -17.34 -4.01
CA ARG A 139 9.87 -18.76 -4.39
C ARG A 139 10.15 -19.01 -5.87
N MET A 140 10.05 -17.98 -6.71
CA MET A 140 10.25 -18.10 -8.16
C MET A 140 11.73 -18.03 -8.58
N VAL A 141 12.63 -17.70 -7.65
CA VAL A 141 14.04 -17.42 -7.95
C VAL A 141 14.98 -18.01 -6.90
N PRO A 142 16.26 -18.27 -7.25
CA PRO A 142 17.29 -18.63 -6.27
C PRO A 142 17.58 -17.50 -5.29
N GLU A 143 18.28 -17.81 -4.18
CA GLU A 143 18.56 -16.88 -3.08
C GLU A 143 19.19 -15.55 -3.53
N SER A 144 20.14 -15.61 -4.46
CA SER A 144 20.86 -14.45 -5.03
C SER A 144 19.96 -13.43 -5.72
N LEU A 145 18.77 -13.84 -6.20
CA LEU A 145 17.85 -12.99 -6.95
C LEU A 145 16.59 -12.60 -6.18
N LYS A 146 16.39 -13.07 -4.95
CA LYS A 146 15.15 -12.82 -4.16
C LYS A 146 14.83 -11.34 -3.99
N GLY A 147 15.83 -10.51 -3.70
CA GLY A 147 15.64 -9.06 -3.56
C GLY A 147 15.16 -8.40 -4.86
N ARG A 148 15.78 -8.77 -6.00
CA ARG A 148 15.37 -8.26 -7.32
C ARG A 148 13.97 -8.73 -7.71
N ALA A 149 13.64 -9.99 -7.46
CA ALA A 149 12.31 -10.54 -7.73
C ALA A 149 11.22 -9.82 -6.93
N MET A 150 11.48 -9.57 -5.63
CA MET A 150 10.56 -8.78 -4.79
C MET A 150 10.40 -7.35 -5.31
N ALA A 151 11.49 -6.68 -5.68
CA ALA A 151 11.44 -5.32 -6.22
C ALA A 151 10.55 -5.24 -7.47
N VAL A 152 10.72 -6.19 -8.40
CA VAL A 152 9.87 -6.26 -9.60
C VAL A 152 8.41 -6.54 -9.25
N ALA A 153 8.14 -7.51 -8.38
CA ALA A 153 6.77 -7.87 -7.99
C ALA A 153 6.03 -6.74 -7.26
N MET A 154 6.76 -5.89 -6.53
CA MET A 154 6.18 -4.79 -5.75
C MET A 154 6.07 -3.47 -6.53
N VAL A 155 6.63 -3.36 -7.74
CA VAL A 155 6.62 -2.12 -8.53
C VAL A 155 5.19 -1.70 -8.94
N GLY A 156 4.25 -2.61 -8.95
CA GLY A 156 2.85 -2.32 -9.25
C GLY A 156 2.23 -1.27 -8.34
N THR A 157 2.57 -1.27 -7.05
CA THR A 157 2.07 -0.30 -6.06
C THR A 157 2.43 1.15 -6.41
N PRO A 158 3.72 1.52 -6.54
CA PRO A 158 4.07 2.89 -6.91
C PRO A 158 3.58 3.29 -8.30
N LEU A 159 3.52 2.37 -9.26
CA LEU A 159 2.96 2.67 -10.57
C LEU A 159 1.45 2.93 -10.53
N ALA A 160 0.70 2.20 -9.68
CA ALA A 160 -0.73 2.46 -9.48
C ALA A 160 -0.95 3.86 -8.92
N LEU A 161 -0.21 4.25 -7.89
CA LEU A 161 -0.34 5.57 -7.26
C LEU A 161 0.12 6.71 -8.17
N ALA A 162 1.23 6.52 -8.90
CA ALA A 162 1.82 7.58 -9.71
C ALA A 162 1.13 7.78 -11.06
N LEU A 163 0.64 6.73 -11.67
CA LEU A 163 0.06 6.76 -13.03
C LEU A 163 -1.39 6.25 -13.05
N GLY A 164 -1.66 5.16 -12.34
CA GLY A 164 -2.97 4.51 -12.37
C GLY A 164 -4.08 5.37 -11.79
N VAL A 165 -3.87 5.97 -10.61
CA VAL A 165 -4.86 6.83 -9.97
C VAL A 165 -5.09 8.12 -10.73
N PRO A 166 -4.07 8.88 -11.15
CA PRO A 166 -4.30 10.08 -11.98
C PRO A 166 -4.99 9.77 -13.31
N ALA A 167 -4.52 8.75 -14.01
CA ALA A 167 -5.14 8.34 -15.28
C ALA A 167 -6.59 7.85 -15.09
N GLY A 168 -6.85 7.05 -14.06
CA GLY A 168 -8.18 6.59 -13.71
C GLY A 168 -9.10 7.74 -13.30
N THR A 169 -8.58 8.73 -12.57
CA THR A 169 -9.34 9.95 -12.21
C THR A 169 -9.70 10.74 -13.46
N LEU A 170 -8.73 11.03 -14.34
CA LEU A 170 -8.98 11.72 -15.60
C LEU A 170 -9.99 10.96 -16.47
N LEU A 171 -9.79 9.67 -16.70
CA LEU A 171 -10.72 8.86 -17.49
C LEU A 171 -12.10 8.82 -16.85
N GLY A 172 -12.20 8.77 -15.51
CA GLY A 172 -13.46 8.77 -14.79
C GLY A 172 -14.28 10.03 -14.99
N THR A 173 -13.63 11.19 -15.19
CA THR A 173 -14.33 12.43 -15.54
C THR A 173 -14.88 12.42 -16.98
N LEU A 174 -14.24 11.66 -17.88
CA LEU A 174 -14.61 11.59 -19.30
C LEU A 174 -15.68 10.53 -19.59
N VAL A 175 -15.52 9.32 -19.02
CA VAL A 175 -16.39 8.17 -19.31
C VAL A 175 -17.26 7.72 -18.13
N GLY A 176 -17.19 8.45 -17.02
CA GLY A 176 -17.91 8.17 -15.79
C GLY A 176 -17.17 7.21 -14.86
N TRP A 177 -17.32 7.41 -13.54
CA TRP A 177 -16.62 6.66 -12.52
C TRP A 177 -16.90 5.15 -12.54
N ARG A 178 -18.10 4.74 -12.92
CA ARG A 178 -18.48 3.32 -13.04
C ARG A 178 -17.65 2.59 -14.09
N SER A 179 -17.36 3.23 -15.21
CA SER A 179 -16.53 2.66 -16.29
C SER A 179 -15.12 2.32 -15.81
N ILE A 180 -14.57 3.08 -14.86
CA ILE A 180 -13.23 2.82 -14.30
C ILE A 180 -13.22 1.50 -13.52
N PHE A 181 -14.26 1.23 -12.73
CA PHE A 181 -14.41 -0.07 -12.06
C PHE A 181 -14.61 -1.21 -13.07
N GLY A 182 -15.31 -0.95 -14.17
CA GLY A 182 -15.42 -1.88 -15.30
C GLY A 182 -14.07 -2.18 -15.97
N PHE A 183 -13.25 -1.18 -16.20
CA PHE A 183 -11.87 -1.37 -16.67
C PHE A 183 -11.01 -2.19 -15.71
N MET A 184 -11.12 -1.95 -14.40
CA MET A 184 -10.42 -2.76 -13.41
C MET A 184 -10.90 -4.21 -13.41
N SER A 185 -12.19 -4.45 -13.62
CA SER A 185 -12.74 -5.81 -13.81
C SER A 185 -12.15 -6.48 -15.04
N LEU A 186 -12.06 -5.78 -16.16
CA LEU A 186 -11.45 -6.29 -17.39
C LEU A 186 -9.96 -6.61 -17.17
N LEU A 187 -9.22 -5.74 -16.50
CA LEU A 187 -7.82 -5.98 -16.15
C LEU A 187 -7.67 -7.21 -15.24
N ALA A 188 -8.57 -7.37 -14.25
CA ALA A 188 -8.58 -8.54 -13.37
C ALA A 188 -8.86 -9.83 -14.16
N LEU A 189 -9.80 -9.80 -15.11
CA LEU A 189 -10.09 -10.94 -16.00
C LEU A 189 -8.86 -11.34 -16.85
N MET A 190 -8.20 -10.36 -17.46
CA MET A 190 -6.97 -10.59 -18.22
C MET A 190 -5.85 -11.14 -17.33
N LEU A 191 -5.75 -10.62 -16.10
CA LEU A 191 -4.76 -11.07 -15.15
C LEU A 191 -5.01 -12.50 -14.66
N ILE A 192 -6.26 -12.93 -14.49
CA ILE A 192 -6.61 -14.34 -14.19
C ILE A 192 -6.03 -15.28 -15.26
N ALA A 193 -6.24 -14.97 -16.54
CA ALA A 193 -5.68 -15.75 -17.64
C ALA A 193 -4.14 -15.74 -17.61
N TRP A 194 -3.53 -14.56 -17.39
CA TRP A 194 -2.07 -14.42 -17.31
C TRP A 194 -1.46 -15.25 -16.16
N VAL A 195 -2.03 -15.14 -14.96
CA VAL A 195 -1.60 -15.92 -13.78
C VAL A 195 -1.77 -17.42 -14.02
N PHE A 196 -2.89 -17.83 -14.59
CA PHE A 196 -3.16 -19.24 -14.88
C PHE A 196 -2.10 -19.87 -15.82
N TRP A 197 -1.65 -19.13 -16.83
CA TRP A 197 -0.69 -19.63 -17.82
C TRP A 197 0.77 -19.46 -17.43
N LYS A 198 1.13 -18.45 -16.65
CA LYS A 198 2.53 -18.05 -16.44
C LYS A 198 3.05 -18.21 -15.02
N LEU A 199 2.19 -18.32 -14.00
CA LEU A 199 2.66 -18.53 -12.64
C LEU A 199 2.77 -20.01 -12.29
N PRO A 200 3.93 -20.46 -11.80
CA PRO A 200 4.08 -21.80 -11.24
C PRO A 200 3.25 -21.94 -9.96
N ASP A 201 2.71 -23.11 -9.71
CA ASP A 201 1.99 -23.34 -8.46
C ASP A 201 2.93 -23.87 -7.37
N TYR A 202 2.80 -23.33 -6.16
CA TYR A 202 3.58 -23.73 -4.99
C TYR A 202 2.67 -24.29 -3.89
N PRO A 203 3.15 -25.29 -3.13
CA PRO A 203 2.44 -25.77 -1.94
C PRO A 203 2.33 -24.65 -0.90
N GLY A 204 1.36 -24.79 0.00
CA GLY A 204 1.24 -23.96 1.19
C GLY A 204 2.45 -24.09 2.13
N GLU A 205 2.44 -23.34 3.21
CA GLU A 205 3.45 -23.41 4.26
C GLU A 205 3.04 -24.42 5.31
N ALA A 206 4.04 -25.18 5.83
CA ALA A 206 3.83 -26.02 6.99
C ALA A 206 3.53 -25.18 8.25
N PRO A 207 2.79 -25.72 9.24
CA PRO A 207 2.56 -25.04 10.51
C PRO A 207 3.91 -24.81 11.20
N ASP A 208 4.29 -23.55 11.36
CA ASP A 208 5.54 -23.15 11.99
C ASP A 208 5.31 -22.68 13.42
N LYS A 209 6.28 -22.87 14.32
CA LYS A 209 6.22 -22.42 15.74
C LYS A 209 6.41 -20.90 15.80
N ARG A 210 5.35 -20.14 15.66
CA ARG A 210 5.42 -18.66 15.76
C ARG A 210 5.42 -18.18 17.20
N LEU A 211 6.20 -17.13 17.45
CA LEU A 211 6.08 -16.34 18.67
C LEU A 211 4.67 -15.71 18.71
N PRO A 212 3.99 -15.71 19.87
CA PRO A 212 2.69 -15.07 20.01
C PRO A 212 2.83 -13.56 19.76
N LEU A 213 1.84 -12.98 19.05
CA LEU A 213 1.81 -11.58 18.64
C LEU A 213 2.17 -10.62 19.79
N TYR A 214 1.62 -10.88 20.99
CA TYR A 214 1.84 -10.00 22.12
C TYR A 214 3.31 -9.89 22.52
N LYS A 215 4.10 -10.98 22.41
CA LYS A 215 5.54 -10.96 22.72
C LYS A 215 6.32 -10.07 21.77
N VAL A 216 5.95 -10.06 20.50
CA VAL A 216 6.56 -9.18 19.51
C VAL A 216 6.13 -7.72 19.73
N PHE A 217 4.88 -7.47 20.09
CA PHE A 217 4.37 -6.14 20.38
C PHE A 217 5.08 -5.46 21.56
N VAL A 218 5.57 -6.24 22.55
CA VAL A 218 6.29 -5.69 23.70
C VAL A 218 7.80 -5.53 23.49
N ILE A 219 8.35 -5.97 22.33
CA ILE A 219 9.75 -5.71 21.99
C ILE A 219 10.01 -4.20 22.03
N PRO A 220 11.07 -3.75 22.74
CA PRO A 220 11.43 -2.34 22.80
C PRO A 220 11.59 -1.76 21.40
N GLY A 221 10.87 -0.67 21.10
CA GLY A 221 10.89 0.02 19.80
C GLY A 221 9.80 -0.39 18.82
N VAL A 222 9.19 -1.57 18.91
CA VAL A 222 8.09 -1.98 18.02
C VAL A 222 6.88 -1.06 18.19
N ARG A 223 6.46 -0.79 19.42
CA ARG A 223 5.32 0.10 19.72
C ARG A 223 5.49 1.52 19.17
N PRO A 224 6.63 2.23 19.42
CA PRO A 224 6.85 3.54 18.83
C PRO A 224 6.81 3.53 17.29
N VAL A 225 7.37 2.50 16.63
CA VAL A 225 7.32 2.41 15.17
C VAL A 225 5.88 2.22 14.70
N LEU A 226 5.12 1.29 15.29
CA LEU A 226 3.71 1.06 14.95
C LEU A 226 2.83 2.30 15.20
N PHE A 227 3.11 3.06 16.27
CA PHE A 227 2.43 4.32 16.53
C PHE A 227 2.72 5.35 15.43
N VAL A 228 3.98 5.49 15.02
CA VAL A 228 4.35 6.39 13.90
C VAL A 228 3.69 5.95 12.60
N VAL A 229 3.64 4.63 12.32
CA VAL A 229 2.88 4.08 11.18
C VAL A 229 1.43 4.55 11.23
N LEU A 230 0.76 4.26 12.34
CA LEU A 230 -0.66 4.58 12.51
C LEU A 230 -0.93 6.08 12.28
N VAL A 231 -0.17 6.93 12.95
CA VAL A 231 -0.45 8.38 12.97
C VAL A 231 -0.03 9.07 11.67
N TRP A 232 1.10 8.67 11.08
CA TRP A 232 1.57 9.25 9.80
C TRP A 232 0.65 8.86 8.65
N VAL A 233 0.29 7.58 8.56
CA VAL A 233 -0.61 7.07 7.52
C VAL A 233 -2.04 7.60 7.71
N LEU A 234 -2.48 7.77 8.96
CA LEU A 234 -3.76 8.41 9.30
C LEU A 234 -3.81 9.85 8.78
N ALA A 235 -2.78 10.66 9.08
CA ALA A 235 -2.69 12.04 8.61
C ALA A 235 -2.72 12.12 7.07
N HIS A 236 -1.98 11.23 6.40
CA HIS A 236 -2.01 11.13 4.95
C HIS A 236 -3.42 10.81 4.43
N ASN A 237 -4.10 9.83 5.00
CA ASN A 237 -5.39 9.36 4.49
C ASN A 237 -6.56 10.32 4.78
N ILE A 238 -6.49 11.16 5.81
CA ILE A 238 -7.48 12.24 6.00
C ILE A 238 -7.51 13.14 4.76
N LEU A 239 -6.35 13.57 4.26
CA LEU A 239 -6.29 14.43 3.07
C LEU A 239 -6.49 13.62 1.78
N TYR A 240 -5.83 12.47 1.65
CA TYR A 240 -5.85 11.69 0.41
C TYR A 240 -7.25 11.20 0.04
N THR A 241 -8.01 10.69 1.02
CA THR A 241 -9.38 10.21 0.80
C THR A 241 -10.31 11.32 0.35
N TYR A 242 -10.16 12.51 0.92
CA TYR A 242 -11.01 13.68 0.65
C TYR A 242 -10.28 14.79 -0.12
N ILE A 243 -9.30 14.41 -0.95
CA ILE A 243 -8.51 15.38 -1.74
C ILE A 243 -9.40 16.16 -2.70
N ALA A 244 -10.37 15.51 -3.36
CA ALA A 244 -11.24 16.16 -4.30
C ALA A 244 -12.11 17.26 -3.64
N PRO A 245 -12.84 17.01 -2.52
CA PRO A 245 -13.51 18.06 -1.74
C PRO A 245 -12.55 19.16 -1.25
N TYR A 246 -11.36 18.79 -0.80
CA TYR A 246 -10.38 19.77 -0.33
C TYR A 246 -9.98 20.76 -1.42
N LEU A 247 -9.81 20.29 -2.65
CA LEU A 247 -9.39 21.08 -3.80
C LEU A 247 -10.45 22.07 -4.32
N THR A 248 -11.72 21.90 -3.92
CA THR A 248 -12.81 22.82 -4.32
C THR A 248 -12.55 24.24 -3.84
N GLN A 249 -11.90 24.42 -2.69
CA GLN A 249 -11.56 25.71 -2.10
C GLN A 249 -10.63 26.58 -2.98
N ALA A 250 -9.80 25.91 -3.80
CA ALA A 250 -8.86 26.57 -4.70
C ALA A 250 -9.35 26.58 -6.16
N GLY A 251 -10.60 26.17 -6.44
CA GLY A 251 -11.12 26.05 -7.79
C GLY A 251 -10.45 24.94 -8.62
N LEU A 252 -9.82 23.96 -7.98
CA LEU A 252 -9.12 22.86 -8.63
C LEU A 252 -9.96 21.59 -8.78
N THR A 253 -11.28 21.68 -8.66
CA THR A 253 -12.21 20.54 -8.76
C THR A 253 -12.03 19.75 -10.06
N GLN A 254 -11.76 20.45 -11.20
CA GLN A 254 -11.56 19.84 -12.51
C GLN A 254 -10.09 19.41 -12.76
N ARG A 255 -9.22 19.50 -11.75
CA ARG A 255 -7.78 19.25 -11.85
C ARG A 255 -7.25 18.25 -10.80
N VAL A 256 -8.17 17.48 -10.21
CA VAL A 256 -7.82 16.46 -9.19
C VAL A 256 -6.81 15.46 -9.77
N ASP A 257 -6.98 15.06 -11.03
CA ASP A 257 -6.08 14.20 -11.78
C ASP A 257 -4.65 14.74 -11.84
N LEU A 258 -4.48 16.04 -12.13
CA LEU A 258 -3.16 16.68 -12.18
C LEU A 258 -2.53 16.80 -10.80
N VAL A 259 -3.31 17.11 -9.77
CA VAL A 259 -2.83 17.17 -8.38
C VAL A 259 -2.34 15.80 -7.93
N LEU A 260 -3.10 14.74 -8.21
CA LEU A 260 -2.72 13.36 -7.92
C LEU A 260 -1.52 12.90 -8.75
N LEU A 261 -1.39 13.38 -10.00
CA LEU A 261 -0.21 13.12 -10.84
C LEU A 261 1.05 13.74 -10.24
N VAL A 262 0.99 14.98 -9.78
CA VAL A 262 2.11 15.65 -9.07
C VAL A 262 2.49 14.85 -7.83
N PHE A 263 1.51 14.47 -7.00
CA PHE A 263 1.73 13.60 -5.85
C PHE A 263 2.43 12.30 -6.25
N GLY A 264 1.92 11.60 -7.26
CA GLY A 264 2.43 10.30 -7.68
C GLY A 264 3.87 10.38 -8.23
N ILE A 265 4.17 11.36 -9.09
CA ILE A 265 5.51 11.55 -9.65
C ILE A 265 6.51 11.87 -8.54
N THR A 266 6.17 12.80 -7.64
CA THR A 266 7.06 13.17 -6.55
C THR A 266 7.22 12.04 -5.53
N ALA A 267 6.18 11.19 -5.33
CA ALA A 267 6.28 9.99 -4.52
C ALA A 267 7.28 8.97 -5.11
N LEU A 268 7.28 8.77 -6.43
CA LEU A 268 8.29 7.92 -7.09
C LEU A 268 9.71 8.45 -6.87
N VAL A 269 9.91 9.75 -7.00
CA VAL A 269 11.22 10.39 -6.70
C VAL A 269 11.59 10.17 -5.23
N GLY A 270 10.64 10.33 -4.31
CA GLY A 270 10.84 10.09 -2.89
C GLY A 270 11.24 8.64 -2.59
N ILE A 271 10.57 7.65 -3.19
CA ILE A 271 10.92 6.22 -3.06
C ILE A 271 12.36 5.99 -3.53
N TRP A 272 12.73 6.54 -4.66
CA TRP A 272 14.07 6.40 -5.22
C TRP A 272 15.15 7.01 -4.32
N VAL A 273 14.96 8.24 -3.84
CA VAL A 273 15.89 8.92 -2.94
C VAL A 273 16.04 8.16 -1.62
N ILE A 274 14.92 7.70 -1.05
CA ILE A 274 14.93 6.91 0.18
C ILE A 274 15.63 5.57 -0.04
N GLY A 275 15.37 4.88 -1.15
CA GLY A 275 16.04 3.63 -1.49
C GLY A 275 17.57 3.74 -1.52
N ILE A 276 18.12 4.87 -1.98
CA ILE A 276 19.57 5.12 -2.00
C ILE A 276 20.13 5.42 -0.60
N LEU A 277 19.37 6.11 0.25
CA LEU A 277 19.89 6.67 1.50
C LEU A 277 19.54 5.87 2.75
N ILE A 278 18.57 4.96 2.68
CA ILE A 278 17.96 4.32 3.85
C ILE A 278 18.95 3.51 4.67
N ASP A 279 19.88 2.80 4.02
CA ASP A 279 20.86 1.96 4.71
C ASP A 279 21.76 2.72 5.68
N ARG A 280 21.94 4.00 5.45
CA ARG A 280 22.84 4.86 6.25
C ARG A 280 22.11 5.91 7.09
N LYS A 281 20.89 6.30 6.68
CA LYS A 281 20.22 7.49 7.21
C LYS A 281 18.75 7.25 7.57
N LEU A 282 18.36 6.04 8.00
CA LEU A 282 16.97 5.72 8.33
C LEU A 282 16.33 6.78 9.24
N ARG A 283 16.91 7.05 10.41
CA ARG A 283 16.38 8.01 11.39
C ARG A 283 16.27 9.44 10.85
N PRO A 284 17.32 10.05 10.28
CA PRO A 284 17.20 11.39 9.68
C PRO A 284 16.11 11.47 8.61
N LEU A 285 15.98 10.46 7.76
CA LEU A 285 14.97 10.43 6.72
C LEU A 285 13.54 10.39 7.28
N VAL A 286 13.28 9.60 8.32
CA VAL A 286 11.97 9.57 9.00
C VAL A 286 11.66 10.95 9.59
N LEU A 287 12.60 11.55 10.33
CA LEU A 287 12.38 12.85 10.98
C LEU A 287 12.18 13.98 9.97
N ILE A 288 13.00 14.03 8.91
CA ILE A 288 12.88 15.04 7.85
C ILE A 288 11.56 14.88 7.09
N SER A 289 11.16 13.65 6.75
CA SER A 289 9.89 13.40 6.06
C SER A 289 8.69 13.82 6.88
N LEU A 290 8.66 13.49 8.18
CA LEU A 290 7.59 13.91 9.10
C LEU A 290 7.56 15.43 9.28
N ALA A 291 8.72 16.07 9.48
CA ALA A 291 8.81 17.52 9.66
C ALA A 291 8.40 18.28 8.39
N ALA A 292 8.85 17.84 7.22
CA ALA A 292 8.49 18.48 5.95
C ALA A 292 7.00 18.29 5.63
N PHE A 293 6.40 17.12 5.94
CA PHE A 293 4.96 16.93 5.77
C PHE A 293 4.16 17.76 6.79
N ALA A 294 4.62 17.90 8.04
CA ALA A 294 4.00 18.78 9.02
C ALA A 294 4.04 20.26 8.56
N LEU A 295 5.17 20.70 8.01
CA LEU A 295 5.29 22.04 7.43
C LEU A 295 4.35 22.23 6.24
N SER A 296 4.26 21.21 5.37
CA SER A 296 3.31 21.20 4.26
C SER A 296 1.86 21.36 4.74
N SER A 297 1.50 20.73 5.86
CA SER A 297 0.17 20.86 6.45
C SER A 297 -0.12 22.28 6.91
N ILE A 298 0.84 22.98 7.54
CA ILE A 298 0.68 24.40 7.92
C ILE A 298 0.45 25.26 6.66
N VAL A 299 1.27 25.07 5.63
CA VAL A 299 1.16 25.88 4.39
C VAL A 299 -0.19 25.64 3.73
N LEU A 300 -0.70 24.40 3.68
CA LEU A 300 -2.06 24.10 3.19
C LEU A 300 -3.14 24.79 4.02
N GLY A 301 -2.98 24.85 5.35
CA GLY A 301 -3.93 25.50 6.25
C GLY A 301 -4.03 27.01 6.04
N ILE A 302 -2.90 27.66 5.76
CA ILE A 302 -2.82 29.11 5.56
C ILE A 302 -3.20 29.53 4.13
N SER A 303 -2.82 28.74 3.13
CA SER A 303 -2.88 29.09 1.70
C SER A 303 -3.79 28.16 0.88
N SER A 304 -4.89 27.67 1.48
CA SER A 304 -5.77 26.65 0.88
C SER A 304 -6.50 27.10 -0.40
N SER A 305 -6.52 28.40 -0.71
CA SER A 305 -7.18 28.96 -1.89
C SER A 305 -6.23 29.26 -3.06
N GLN A 306 -4.93 29.03 -2.92
CA GLN A 306 -3.94 29.34 -3.95
C GLN A 306 -3.51 28.10 -4.73
N PRO A 307 -3.89 27.93 -6.02
CA PRO A 307 -3.59 26.72 -6.80
C PRO A 307 -2.10 26.37 -6.87
N ILE A 308 -1.23 27.36 -7.12
CA ILE A 308 0.22 27.14 -7.24
C ILE A 308 0.79 26.58 -5.94
N VAL A 309 0.38 27.14 -4.80
CA VAL A 309 0.82 26.66 -3.47
C VAL A 309 0.39 25.23 -3.25
N ILE A 310 -0.83 24.87 -3.63
CA ILE A 310 -1.33 23.48 -3.52
C ILE A 310 -0.46 22.51 -4.32
N TYR A 311 -0.16 22.80 -5.59
CA TYR A 311 0.73 21.95 -6.40
C TYR A 311 2.11 21.76 -5.77
N LEU A 312 2.73 22.83 -5.29
CA LEU A 312 4.05 22.77 -4.65
C LEU A 312 4.01 21.95 -3.36
N VAL A 313 3.01 22.18 -2.52
CA VAL A 313 2.87 21.48 -1.24
C VAL A 313 2.49 20.01 -1.44
N VAL A 314 1.63 19.70 -2.39
CA VAL A 314 1.31 18.32 -2.76
C VAL A 314 2.56 17.60 -3.30
N GLY A 315 3.41 18.31 -4.04
CA GLY A 315 4.71 17.79 -4.46
C GLY A 315 5.61 17.41 -3.27
N VAL A 316 5.72 18.29 -2.27
CA VAL A 316 6.49 17.99 -1.04
C VAL A 316 5.83 16.84 -0.27
N TRP A 317 4.52 16.83 -0.13
CA TRP A 317 3.79 15.72 0.51
C TRP A 317 4.02 14.39 -0.20
N GLY A 318 3.90 14.34 -1.53
CA GLY A 318 4.18 13.14 -2.31
C GLY A 318 5.62 12.66 -2.12
N PHE A 319 6.59 13.56 -2.23
CA PHE A 319 8.01 13.25 -2.03
C PHE A 319 8.30 12.67 -0.65
N THR A 320 7.74 13.23 0.40
CA THR A 320 7.99 12.80 1.79
C THR A 320 7.23 11.53 2.16
N PHE A 321 6.01 11.35 1.65
CA PHE A 321 5.19 10.18 1.93
C PHE A 321 5.52 8.97 1.05
N GLY A 322 6.01 9.19 -0.18
CA GLY A 322 6.29 8.10 -1.13
C GLY A 322 7.20 7.01 -0.57
N GLY A 323 8.22 7.40 0.19
CA GLY A 323 9.12 6.44 0.84
C GLY A 323 8.72 6.01 2.25
N ALA A 324 7.60 6.47 2.78
CA ALA A 324 7.17 6.17 4.16
C ALA A 324 7.05 4.67 4.43
N ALA A 325 6.48 3.91 3.48
CA ALA A 325 6.36 2.46 3.60
C ALA A 325 7.73 1.80 3.76
N THR A 326 8.70 2.16 2.92
CA THR A 326 10.07 1.61 2.97
C THR A 326 10.76 1.96 4.29
N LEU A 327 10.66 3.21 4.73
CA LEU A 327 11.23 3.67 6.00
C LEU A 327 10.66 2.90 7.20
N LEU A 328 9.34 2.78 7.27
CA LEU A 328 8.65 2.18 8.41
C LEU A 328 8.78 0.65 8.43
N GLN A 329 8.75 0.00 7.26
CA GLN A 329 9.01 -1.44 7.14
C GLN A 329 10.45 -1.79 7.55
N THR A 330 11.42 -0.97 7.14
CA THR A 330 12.82 -1.14 7.56
C THR A 330 12.97 -0.94 9.06
N ALA A 331 12.37 0.12 9.62
CA ALA A 331 12.44 0.40 11.04
C ALA A 331 11.85 -0.75 11.89
N VAL A 332 10.69 -1.28 11.50
CA VAL A 332 10.06 -2.40 12.22
C VAL A 332 10.84 -3.69 12.10
N ALA A 333 11.41 -3.96 10.92
CA ALA A 333 12.22 -5.17 10.69
C ALA A 333 13.53 -5.14 11.50
N GLU A 334 14.25 -4.00 11.48
CA GLU A 334 15.47 -3.83 12.29
C GLU A 334 15.19 -3.92 13.79
N THR A 335 14.06 -3.39 14.24
CA THR A 335 13.68 -3.40 15.66
C THR A 335 13.27 -4.79 16.14
N ALA A 336 12.53 -5.53 15.33
CA ALA A 336 12.00 -6.85 15.69
C ALA A 336 13.00 -8.00 15.49
N GLY A 337 14.08 -7.81 14.72
CA GLY A 337 15.12 -8.82 14.48
C GLY A 337 14.54 -10.12 13.94
N GLU A 338 14.74 -11.24 14.63
CA GLU A 338 14.23 -12.56 14.23
C GLU A 338 12.69 -12.63 14.14
N SER A 339 11.99 -11.71 14.80
CA SER A 339 10.53 -11.61 14.78
C SER A 339 10.01 -10.66 13.71
N ALA A 340 10.83 -10.25 12.72
CA ALA A 340 10.50 -9.25 11.71
C ALA A 340 9.23 -9.59 10.94
N ASP A 341 9.00 -10.85 10.55
CA ASP A 341 7.80 -11.25 9.80
C ASP A 341 6.50 -10.99 10.57
N VAL A 342 6.52 -11.29 11.88
CA VAL A 342 5.37 -11.03 12.77
C VAL A 342 5.17 -9.53 12.95
N ALA A 343 6.24 -8.77 13.15
CA ALA A 343 6.18 -7.32 13.29
C ALA A 343 5.71 -6.63 11.99
N GLN A 344 6.07 -7.15 10.81
CA GLN A 344 5.55 -6.69 9.52
C GLN A 344 4.05 -6.93 9.39
N SER A 345 3.52 -8.05 9.88
CA SER A 345 2.06 -8.27 9.88
C SER A 345 1.32 -7.27 10.77
N MET A 346 1.92 -6.87 11.90
CA MET A 346 1.40 -5.79 12.75
C MET A 346 1.45 -4.43 12.06
N LEU A 347 2.53 -4.14 11.32
CA LEU A 347 2.65 -2.91 10.53
C LEU A 347 1.54 -2.84 9.49
N VAL A 348 1.29 -3.91 8.73
CA VAL A 348 0.19 -3.96 7.75
C VAL A 348 -1.16 -3.75 8.42
N THR A 349 -1.36 -4.31 9.61
CA THR A 349 -2.58 -4.10 10.42
C THR A 349 -2.74 -2.63 10.81
N ALA A 350 -1.67 -2.00 11.36
CA ALA A 350 -1.67 -0.59 11.72
C ALA A 350 -1.89 0.32 10.49
N TRP A 351 -1.32 -0.05 9.34
CA TRP A 351 -1.47 0.66 8.07
C TRP A 351 -2.94 0.67 7.59
N ASN A 352 -3.58 -0.50 7.54
CA ASN A 352 -4.99 -0.60 7.15
C ASN A 352 -5.93 0.08 8.15
N LEU A 353 -5.61 -0.01 9.47
CA LEU A 353 -6.36 0.73 10.51
C LEU A 353 -6.26 2.24 10.28
N ALA A 354 -5.09 2.73 9.90
CA ALA A 354 -4.88 4.15 9.59
C ALA A 354 -5.62 4.59 8.33
N ILE A 355 -5.66 3.77 7.28
CA ILE A 355 -6.43 4.06 6.06
C ILE A 355 -7.92 4.17 6.40
N GLY A 356 -8.47 3.14 7.05
CA GLY A 356 -9.88 3.15 7.46
C GLY A 356 -10.20 4.29 8.43
N GLY A 357 -9.32 4.52 9.41
CA GLY A 357 -9.43 5.63 10.36
C GLY A 357 -9.39 7.01 9.67
N GLY A 358 -8.57 7.18 8.64
CA GLY A 358 -8.51 8.40 7.84
C GLY A 358 -9.82 8.71 7.12
N GLY A 359 -10.46 7.70 6.56
CA GLY A 359 -11.78 7.84 5.95
C GLY A 359 -12.87 8.20 6.96
N VAL A 360 -12.88 7.57 8.15
CA VAL A 360 -13.84 7.89 9.22
C VAL A 360 -13.61 9.30 9.78
N ILE A 361 -12.38 9.58 10.22
CA ILE A 361 -12.05 10.88 10.84
C ILE A 361 -12.21 12.01 9.83
N GLY A 362 -11.74 11.83 8.59
CA GLY A 362 -11.92 12.81 7.53
C GLY A 362 -13.39 13.06 7.21
N GLY A 363 -14.23 12.00 7.20
CA GLY A 363 -15.68 12.12 7.04
C GLY A 363 -16.36 12.91 8.17
N ILE A 364 -15.99 12.66 9.42
CA ILE A 364 -16.48 13.42 10.58
C ILE A 364 -16.04 14.89 10.47
N LEU A 365 -14.77 15.12 10.14
CA LEU A 365 -14.23 16.47 10.01
C LEU A 365 -14.92 17.27 8.91
N ILE A 366 -15.18 16.68 7.75
CA ILE A 366 -15.83 17.38 6.63
C ILE A 366 -17.26 17.78 6.98
N GLU A 367 -17.99 16.94 7.70
CA GLU A 367 -19.38 17.22 8.10
C GLU A 367 -19.49 18.22 9.25
N THR A 368 -18.52 18.23 10.18
CA THR A 368 -18.59 19.05 11.41
C THR A 368 -17.83 20.36 11.31
N LEU A 369 -16.61 20.35 10.78
CA LEU A 369 -15.67 21.47 10.75
C LEU A 369 -15.33 21.94 9.32
N GLY A 370 -15.74 21.16 8.32
CA GLY A 370 -15.39 21.40 6.93
C GLY A 370 -13.95 21.03 6.59
N VAL A 371 -13.64 20.98 5.30
CA VAL A 371 -12.31 20.54 4.76
C VAL A 371 -11.14 21.44 5.20
N ARG A 372 -11.40 22.67 5.64
CA ARG A 372 -10.38 23.60 6.17
C ARG A 372 -9.74 23.10 7.46
N SER A 373 -10.37 22.18 8.17
CA SER A 373 -9.82 21.58 9.39
C SER A 373 -8.72 20.55 9.12
N PHE A 374 -8.70 19.92 7.93
CA PHE A 374 -7.79 18.83 7.59
C PHE A 374 -6.32 19.18 7.83
N PRO A 375 -5.78 20.27 7.30
CA PRO A 375 -4.36 20.62 7.50
C PRO A 375 -3.96 20.76 8.97
N TRP A 376 -4.84 21.28 9.81
CA TRP A 376 -4.57 21.48 11.24
C TRP A 376 -4.57 20.17 12.01
N VAL A 377 -5.53 19.28 11.74
CA VAL A 377 -5.55 17.93 12.32
C VAL A 377 -4.34 17.12 11.87
N MET A 378 -4.00 17.18 10.58
CA MET A 378 -2.80 16.54 10.04
C MET A 378 -1.53 17.05 10.72
N PHE A 379 -1.40 18.37 10.89
CA PHE A 379 -0.27 18.97 11.57
C PHE A 379 -0.10 18.42 12.99
N ILE A 380 -1.18 18.37 13.78
CA ILE A 380 -1.16 17.80 15.15
C ILE A 380 -0.69 16.35 15.12
N LEU A 381 -1.26 15.53 14.24
CA LEU A 381 -0.90 14.12 14.10
C LEU A 381 0.58 13.96 13.71
N LEU A 382 1.05 14.74 12.74
CA LEU A 382 2.44 14.68 12.27
C LEU A 382 3.45 15.13 13.33
N ILE A 383 3.11 16.15 14.13
CA ILE A 383 3.93 16.54 15.29
C ILE A 383 3.98 15.43 16.34
N LEU A 384 2.86 14.77 16.63
CA LEU A 384 2.85 13.62 17.53
C LEU A 384 3.75 12.50 17.02
N ALA A 385 3.63 12.15 15.72
CA ALA A 385 4.49 11.13 15.10
C ALA A 385 5.97 11.54 15.16
N LEU A 386 6.28 12.81 14.86
CA LEU A 386 7.64 13.36 14.90
C LEU A 386 8.23 13.30 16.33
N LEU A 387 7.48 13.68 17.34
CA LEU A 387 7.92 13.63 18.74
C LEU A 387 8.19 12.19 19.19
N VAL A 388 7.32 11.24 18.83
CA VAL A 388 7.54 9.82 19.16
C VAL A 388 8.76 9.29 18.42
N ALA A 389 8.91 9.54 17.13
CA ALA A 389 10.08 9.13 16.36
C ALA A 389 11.38 9.77 16.90
N TRP A 390 11.31 11.02 17.32
CA TRP A 390 12.45 11.74 17.92
C TRP A 390 12.85 11.14 19.27
N ARG A 391 11.91 10.80 20.14
CA ARG A 391 12.17 10.16 21.43
C ARG A 391 12.63 8.71 21.31
N ALA A 392 12.20 8.01 20.29
CA ALA A 392 12.54 6.59 20.05
C ALA A 392 13.95 6.38 19.46
N LYS A 393 14.93 7.20 19.86
CA LYS A 393 16.30 7.20 19.34
C LYS A 393 17.11 5.95 19.71
N ASP A 394 16.82 5.34 20.84
CA ASP A 394 17.53 4.18 21.34
C ASP A 394 16.86 2.87 20.90
N TYR A 395 15.54 2.91 20.67
CA TYR A 395 14.71 1.77 20.26
C TYR A 395 13.67 2.23 19.23
N GLY A 396 13.63 1.56 18.07
CA GLY A 396 12.67 1.83 16.99
C GLY A 396 13.25 2.65 15.84
N PHE A 397 13.89 3.79 16.13
CA PHE A 397 14.59 4.61 15.13
C PHE A 397 16.02 4.91 15.58
N PRO A 398 16.89 3.90 15.70
CA PRO A 398 18.24 4.11 16.20
C PRO A 398 19.09 4.96 15.25
N SER A 399 19.96 5.80 15.82
CA SER A 399 21.04 6.43 15.06
C SER A 399 22.12 5.39 14.83
N ARG A 400 22.32 4.94 13.60
CA ARG A 400 23.48 4.10 13.28
C ARG A 400 24.75 4.88 13.59
N LYS A 401 25.55 4.41 14.57
CA LYS A 401 26.90 4.92 14.78
C LYS A 401 27.72 4.59 13.52
N ARG A 402 28.42 5.60 13.00
CA ARG A 402 29.39 5.45 11.91
C ARG A 402 30.46 4.44 12.24
#